data_7605951eace0ef351a3e830e683b7d48
#
_entry.id   7605951eace0ef351a3e830e683b7d48
#
_cell.length_a   1.000
_cell.length_b   1.000
_cell.length_c   1.000
_cell.angle_alpha   90.00
_cell.angle_beta   90.00
_cell.angle_gamma   90.00
#
_symmetry.space_group_name_H-M   'P 1'
#
loop_
_entity.id
_entity.type
_entity.pdbx_description
1 polymer ?
#
loop_
_entity_poly.entity_id
_entity_poly.type
_entity_poly.pdbx_seq_one_letter_code
_entity_poly.pdbx_strand_id
1 'polypeptide(L)'
;MRKKVLSLTLVAAMMAGCLAGCGNADSKDEGTTSAAGDSTTQAAASDDAIQNLIDATTGTVDLSVWASEEDQDLTTQVIEDFKKKYPDVDFNITLGAESESKAKDDILVDVEAAPDVFAFADDQINELVKAGALQPVQATYTFDVANENVAASVEAASVDGTLYAYPMTADNGYFMFYDSSVFTEDDVQSLDAMIEAAKKANKKIAMNVSDAWYVYSFFQGAGLDLTLNDDGLTNTCTWNQAGGTDVAQAILDLFKTGVFVDMDDPTQATAIAEGTICAAVNGTWRAADAAAAWGENYAAAKLPTYTVAGKQVQMASFSGCKLIGVNPHSKNVGWSMLLAEYLTSEDTQVTRFKQRGLGPSNINASESDEVKADPAISALAAQAAYATPQRVGGNYWTPAETLGSILAQGNPDGTDLQKLLDNAVEGIDAPVSQE
;
A
#
# COMPACT_ATOMS: atom_id res chain seq x y z
N MET A 1 -1.84 56.44 -11.48
CA MET A 1 -2.97 56.33 -12.43
C MET A 1 -3.17 54.92 -12.88
N ARG A 2 -4.45 54.46 -12.74
CA ARG A 2 -5.06 53.22 -13.32
C ARG A 2 -4.52 51.90 -12.81
N LYS A 3 -5.10 51.22 -11.80
CA LYS A 3 -6.38 50.47 -11.67
C LYS A 3 -6.65 49.55 -12.85
N LYS A 4 -6.72 48.23 -12.55
CA LYS A 4 -7.78 47.27 -12.94
C LYS A 4 -7.35 45.87 -12.51
N VAL A 5 -8.03 45.20 -11.73
CA VAL A 5 -9.38 44.68 -11.52
C VAL A 5 -9.33 43.13 -11.63
N LEU A 6 -9.79 42.53 -10.56
CA LEU A 6 -10.18 41.12 -10.37
C LEU A 6 -10.98 40.54 -11.56
N SER A 7 -10.81 39.30 -11.82
CA SER A 7 -11.88 38.46 -12.38
C SER A 7 -11.89 37.10 -11.70
N LEU A 8 -12.79 36.96 -10.76
CA LEU A 8 -13.38 35.73 -10.27
C LEU A 8 -14.29 35.21 -11.39
N THR A 9 -14.17 34.01 -11.82
CA THR A 9 -15.21 33.31 -12.60
C THR A 9 -15.58 31.99 -11.95
N LEU A 10 -16.71 32.08 -11.31
CA LEU A 10 -17.60 31.03 -10.86
C LEU A 10 -18.08 30.24 -12.10
N VAL A 11 -17.98 28.94 -12.11
CA VAL A 11 -18.74 28.08 -13.03
C VAL A 11 -19.70 27.25 -12.21
N ALA A 12 -20.95 27.68 -12.24
CA ALA A 12 -22.09 26.92 -11.75
C ALA A 12 -22.77 26.20 -12.92
N ALA A 13 -23.09 24.94 -12.66
CA ALA A 13 -24.18 24.14 -13.18
C ALA A 13 -24.83 24.48 -14.55
N MET A 14 -24.84 23.49 -15.42
CA MET A 14 -25.91 23.33 -16.42
C MET A 14 -26.44 21.90 -16.40
N MET A 15 -27.56 21.73 -15.66
CA MET A 15 -28.59 20.76 -16.00
C MET A 15 -29.66 21.52 -16.81
N ALA A 16 -30.09 20.93 -17.90
CA ALA A 16 -31.37 21.01 -18.59
C ALA A 16 -31.09 20.68 -20.07
N GLY A 17 -31.63 19.63 -20.69
CA GLY A 17 -33.01 19.30 -20.81
C GLY A 17 -33.30 19.29 -22.30
N CYS A 18 -33.50 18.14 -22.90
CA CYS A 18 -34.14 18.00 -24.20
C CYS A 18 -35.29 16.99 -24.09
N LEU A 19 -36.47 17.53 -23.82
CA LEU A 19 -37.74 16.94 -24.12
C LEU A 19 -38.22 17.56 -25.43
N ALA A 20 -38.55 16.76 -26.43
CA ALA A 20 -39.77 16.91 -27.23
C ALA A 20 -39.77 15.95 -28.45
N GLY A 21 -40.85 15.23 -28.57
CA GLY A 21 -41.18 14.50 -29.78
C GLY A 21 -42.34 13.53 -29.58
N CYS A 22 -43.55 14.03 -29.61
CA CYS A 22 -44.89 13.49 -29.55
C CYS A 22 -45.15 12.17 -30.26
N GLY A 23 -46.13 11.42 -29.71
CA GLY A 23 -46.90 10.38 -30.43
C GLY A 23 -47.85 9.62 -29.52
N ASN A 24 -49.08 9.95 -29.59
CA ASN A 24 -50.30 9.61 -28.83
C ASN A 24 -50.68 8.14 -28.88
N ALA A 25 -51.19 7.52 -27.81
CA ALA A 25 -52.52 7.00 -27.57
C ALA A 25 -52.60 5.98 -26.42
N ASP A 26 -53.46 6.36 -25.45
CA ASP A 26 -54.37 5.57 -24.57
C ASP A 26 -54.00 4.16 -24.05
N SER A 27 -53.90 3.97 -22.77
CA SER A 27 -54.90 3.67 -21.74
C SER A 27 -54.29 2.94 -20.53
N LYS A 28 -54.59 3.49 -19.36
CA LYS A 28 -54.88 2.88 -18.05
C LYS A 28 -53.99 1.81 -17.40
N ASP A 29 -53.52 2.23 -16.26
CA ASP A 29 -53.72 1.73 -14.87
C ASP A 29 -52.58 0.96 -14.20
N GLU A 30 -52.22 1.55 -13.07
CA GLU A 30 -51.76 0.99 -11.79
C GLU A 30 -50.51 0.11 -11.74
N GLY A 31 -49.58 0.54 -10.86
CA GLY A 31 -48.64 -0.36 -10.24
C GLY A 31 -47.28 0.23 -9.92
N THR A 32 -47.25 0.99 -8.83
CA THR A 32 -45.99 1.27 -8.09
C THR A 32 -45.32 -0.05 -7.75
N THR A 33 -44.13 -0.33 -8.27
CA THR A 33 -43.23 -1.31 -7.68
C THR A 33 -41.82 -0.74 -7.70
N SER A 34 -41.34 -0.55 -6.45
CA SER A 34 -39.97 -0.26 -6.09
C SER A 34 -39.01 -1.22 -6.79
N ALA A 35 -37.94 -0.68 -7.32
CA ALA A 35 -36.77 -1.45 -7.74
C ALA A 35 -36.09 -2.08 -6.51
N ALA A 36 -36.45 -3.33 -6.23
CA ALA A 36 -35.70 -4.25 -5.40
C ALA A 36 -35.56 -5.53 -6.24
N GLY A 37 -34.63 -5.56 -7.15
CA GLY A 37 -34.54 -6.62 -8.13
C GLY A 37 -33.16 -6.92 -8.69
N ASP A 38 -32.07 -6.45 -8.07
CA ASP A 38 -30.77 -6.74 -8.66
C ASP A 38 -29.85 -7.65 -7.79
N SER A 39 -29.99 -7.65 -6.46
CA SER A 39 -29.16 -8.49 -5.62
C SER A 39 -29.47 -10.00 -5.68
N THR A 40 -30.69 -10.37 -6.03
CA THR A 40 -31.08 -11.80 -6.15
C THR A 40 -30.64 -12.45 -7.46
N THR A 41 -30.50 -11.70 -8.55
CA THR A 41 -30.05 -12.22 -9.85
C THR A 41 -28.53 -12.46 -9.86
N GLN A 42 -27.75 -11.61 -9.20
CA GLN A 42 -26.30 -11.76 -9.14
C GLN A 42 -25.87 -12.90 -8.21
N ALA A 43 -26.52 -13.05 -7.04
CA ALA A 43 -26.28 -14.18 -6.13
C ALA A 43 -26.63 -15.53 -6.77
N ALA A 44 -27.73 -15.62 -7.52
CA ALA A 44 -28.11 -16.84 -8.23
C ALA A 44 -27.15 -17.20 -9.36
N ALA A 45 -26.60 -16.20 -10.08
CA ALA A 45 -25.62 -16.43 -11.14
C ALA A 45 -24.24 -16.85 -10.58
N SER A 46 -23.87 -16.39 -9.38
CA SER A 46 -22.63 -16.77 -8.69
C SER A 46 -22.69 -18.18 -8.14
N ASP A 47 -23.81 -18.58 -7.53
CA ASP A 47 -24.02 -19.93 -7.01
C ASP A 47 -23.96 -20.98 -8.14
N ASP A 48 -24.57 -20.69 -9.29
CA ASP A 48 -24.49 -21.54 -10.49
C ASP A 48 -23.05 -21.67 -11.01
N ALA A 49 -22.24 -20.58 -10.98
CA ALA A 49 -20.85 -20.61 -11.42
C ALA A 49 -19.97 -21.44 -10.49
N ILE A 50 -20.14 -21.32 -9.18
CA ILE A 50 -19.44 -22.14 -8.18
C ILE A 50 -19.85 -23.62 -8.32
N GLN A 51 -21.15 -23.90 -8.48
CA GLN A 51 -21.61 -25.28 -8.68
C GLN A 51 -21.04 -25.90 -9.96
N ASN A 52 -20.99 -25.15 -11.05
CA ASN A 52 -20.36 -25.60 -12.28
C ASN A 52 -18.86 -25.90 -12.09
N LEU A 53 -18.17 -25.11 -11.27
CA LEU A 53 -16.75 -25.34 -10.94
C LEU A 53 -16.60 -26.64 -10.13
N ILE A 54 -17.45 -26.88 -9.15
CA ILE A 54 -17.50 -28.12 -8.37
C ILE A 54 -17.78 -29.32 -9.27
N ASP A 55 -18.81 -29.25 -10.11
CA ASP A 55 -19.22 -30.34 -11.00
C ASP A 55 -18.17 -30.70 -12.06
N ALA A 56 -17.37 -29.71 -12.48
CA ALA A 56 -16.29 -29.90 -13.44
C ALA A 56 -15.00 -30.45 -12.78
N THR A 57 -14.91 -30.41 -11.44
CA THR A 57 -13.72 -30.83 -10.72
C THR A 57 -13.62 -32.35 -10.64
N THR A 58 -12.46 -32.90 -11.00
CA THR A 58 -12.17 -34.32 -10.91
C THR A 58 -10.86 -34.55 -10.20
N GLY A 59 -10.87 -35.38 -9.14
CA GLY A 59 -9.69 -35.65 -8.33
C GLY A 59 -9.33 -34.53 -7.36
N THR A 60 -8.11 -34.55 -6.87
CA THR A 60 -7.59 -33.55 -5.92
C THR A 60 -7.27 -32.24 -6.64
N VAL A 61 -7.65 -31.13 -6.06
CA VAL A 61 -7.27 -29.78 -6.50
C VAL A 61 -6.00 -29.38 -5.76
N ASP A 62 -4.87 -29.42 -6.46
CA ASP A 62 -3.60 -28.95 -5.95
C ASP A 62 -3.47 -27.44 -6.18
N LEU A 63 -3.20 -26.66 -5.13
CA LEU A 63 -2.92 -25.22 -5.17
C LEU A 63 -1.69 -24.90 -4.33
N SER A 64 -0.96 -23.88 -4.75
CA SER A 64 0.13 -23.26 -4.01
C SER A 64 -0.18 -21.79 -3.73
N VAL A 65 0.07 -21.35 -2.49
CA VAL A 65 -0.20 -19.99 -2.03
C VAL A 65 1.08 -19.40 -1.44
N TRP A 66 1.38 -18.14 -1.76
CA TRP A 66 2.42 -17.37 -1.07
C TRP A 66 1.80 -16.23 -0.27
N ALA A 67 2.23 -16.10 0.99
CA ALA A 67 1.91 -14.99 1.89
C ALA A 67 3.14 -14.67 2.75
N SER A 68 3.21 -13.46 3.30
CA SER A 68 4.31 -13.05 4.18
C SER A 68 4.43 -13.93 5.43
N GLU A 69 5.61 -13.96 6.03
CA GLU A 69 5.89 -14.71 7.27
C GLU A 69 4.89 -14.34 8.37
N GLU A 70 4.58 -13.06 8.48
CA GLU A 70 3.67 -12.54 9.50
C GLU A 70 2.21 -12.91 9.27
N ASP A 71 1.82 -13.25 8.03
CA ASP A 71 0.44 -13.65 7.67
C ASP A 71 0.24 -15.16 7.57
N GLN A 72 1.26 -15.98 7.88
CA GLN A 72 1.18 -17.45 7.74
C GLN A 72 0.05 -18.06 8.58
N ASP A 73 -0.09 -17.65 9.85
CA ASP A 73 -1.12 -18.19 10.75
C ASP A 73 -2.53 -17.82 10.28
N LEU A 74 -2.74 -16.56 9.90
CA LEU A 74 -4.02 -16.08 9.37
C LEU A 74 -4.36 -16.78 8.06
N THR A 75 -3.41 -16.85 7.12
CA THR A 75 -3.63 -17.48 5.81
C THR A 75 -3.91 -18.98 5.97
N THR A 76 -3.24 -19.67 6.90
CA THR A 76 -3.52 -21.06 7.23
C THR A 76 -4.97 -21.22 7.72
N GLN A 77 -5.42 -20.37 8.64
CA GLN A 77 -6.81 -20.38 9.13
C GLN A 77 -7.81 -20.18 7.98
N VAL A 78 -7.58 -19.20 7.12
CA VAL A 78 -8.45 -18.88 5.99
C VAL A 78 -8.50 -20.03 4.97
N ILE A 79 -7.38 -20.69 4.67
CA ILE A 79 -7.31 -21.87 3.81
C ILE A 79 -8.13 -23.02 4.40
N GLU A 80 -8.02 -23.28 5.70
CA GLU A 80 -8.81 -24.35 6.36
C GLU A 80 -10.31 -24.04 6.36
N ASP A 81 -10.70 -22.77 6.50
CA ASP A 81 -12.10 -22.36 6.42
C ASP A 81 -12.63 -22.43 4.97
N PHE A 82 -11.79 -22.11 3.98
CA PHE A 82 -12.11 -22.32 2.57
C PHE A 82 -12.37 -23.80 2.25
N LYS A 83 -11.52 -24.72 2.72
CA LYS A 83 -11.73 -26.18 2.56
C LYS A 83 -13.03 -26.66 3.19
N LYS A 84 -13.38 -26.14 4.37
CA LYS A 84 -14.66 -26.47 5.06
C LYS A 84 -15.87 -25.95 4.29
N LYS A 85 -15.73 -24.82 3.60
CA LYS A 85 -16.81 -24.22 2.80
C LYS A 85 -17.16 -25.07 1.57
N TYR A 86 -16.17 -25.79 1.02
CA TYR A 86 -16.33 -26.63 -0.17
C TYR A 86 -15.98 -28.10 0.12
N PRO A 87 -16.79 -28.80 0.99
CA PRO A 87 -16.44 -30.13 1.51
C PRO A 87 -16.49 -31.24 0.46
N ASP A 88 -17.13 -31.00 -0.67
CA ASP A 88 -17.26 -31.95 -1.76
C ASP A 88 -16.04 -31.97 -2.70
N VAL A 89 -15.05 -31.07 -2.46
CA VAL A 89 -13.81 -30.97 -3.23
C VAL A 89 -12.61 -31.36 -2.37
N ASP A 90 -11.79 -32.26 -2.88
CA ASP A 90 -10.55 -32.66 -2.22
C ASP A 90 -9.44 -31.67 -2.57
N PHE A 91 -9.05 -30.84 -1.59
CA PHE A 91 -8.02 -29.81 -1.75
C PHE A 91 -6.70 -30.22 -1.11
N ASN A 92 -5.62 -30.06 -1.87
CA ASN A 92 -4.25 -30.07 -1.39
C ASN A 92 -3.64 -28.66 -1.60
N ILE A 93 -3.76 -27.80 -0.59
CA ILE A 93 -3.28 -26.40 -0.66
C ILE A 93 -2.00 -26.26 0.16
N THR A 94 -0.91 -25.90 -0.49
CA THR A 94 0.37 -25.63 0.16
C THR A 94 0.58 -24.14 0.35
N LEU A 95 1.08 -23.73 1.51
CA LEU A 95 1.39 -22.35 1.85
C LEU A 95 2.89 -22.17 1.99
N GLY A 96 3.46 -21.24 1.22
CA GLY A 96 4.85 -20.81 1.28
C GLY A 96 4.98 -19.41 1.87
N ALA A 97 6.09 -19.14 2.54
CA ALA A 97 6.41 -17.82 3.05
C ALA A 97 7.16 -17.02 1.98
N GLU A 98 6.60 -15.88 1.56
CA GLU A 98 7.22 -14.94 0.65
C GLU A 98 6.76 -13.52 0.99
N SER A 99 7.72 -12.58 1.04
CA SER A 99 7.43 -11.18 1.32
C SER A 99 6.71 -10.52 0.14
N GLU A 100 5.65 -9.76 0.40
CA GLU A 100 4.93 -9.04 -0.64
C GLU A 100 5.85 -8.06 -1.42
N SER A 101 6.89 -7.53 -0.77
CA SER A 101 7.84 -6.62 -1.43
C SER A 101 8.80 -7.31 -2.41
N LYS A 102 8.98 -8.63 -2.31
CA LYS A 102 9.90 -9.43 -3.13
C LYS A 102 9.20 -10.39 -4.10
N ALA A 103 7.91 -10.60 -3.92
CA ALA A 103 7.14 -11.60 -4.66
C ALA A 103 7.36 -11.51 -6.17
N LYS A 104 7.38 -10.31 -6.76
CA LYS A 104 7.65 -10.11 -8.17
C LYS A 104 8.99 -10.69 -8.61
N ASP A 105 10.05 -10.41 -7.87
CA ASP A 105 11.39 -10.81 -8.28
C ASP A 105 11.51 -12.34 -8.36
N ASP A 106 10.91 -13.04 -7.38
CA ASP A 106 10.91 -14.51 -7.36
C ASP A 106 9.94 -15.11 -8.40
N ILE A 107 8.78 -14.49 -8.64
CA ILE A 107 7.83 -14.91 -9.69
C ILE A 107 8.46 -14.77 -11.07
N LEU A 108 9.20 -13.70 -11.34
CA LEU A 108 9.80 -13.44 -12.65
C LEU A 108 10.98 -14.36 -12.96
N VAL A 109 11.50 -15.12 -12.00
CA VAL A 109 12.50 -16.18 -12.28
C VAL A 109 11.90 -17.27 -13.17
N ASP A 110 10.65 -17.68 -12.91
CA ASP A 110 9.91 -18.64 -13.73
C ASP A 110 8.40 -18.50 -13.48
N VAL A 111 7.74 -17.72 -14.33
CA VAL A 111 6.31 -17.42 -14.22
C VAL A 111 5.43 -18.67 -14.28
N GLU A 112 5.81 -19.70 -15.06
CA GLU A 112 5.04 -20.94 -15.19
C GLU A 112 5.13 -21.81 -13.93
N ALA A 113 6.24 -21.70 -13.18
CA ALA A 113 6.47 -22.44 -11.94
C ALA A 113 6.08 -21.62 -10.67
N ALA A 114 5.71 -20.36 -10.83
CA ALA A 114 5.27 -19.51 -9.73
C ALA A 114 3.98 -20.03 -9.08
N PRO A 115 3.66 -19.65 -7.81
CA PRO A 115 2.49 -20.16 -7.10
C PRO A 115 1.18 -19.79 -7.80
N ASP A 116 0.14 -20.57 -7.53
CA ASP A 116 -1.19 -20.36 -8.12
C ASP A 116 -1.84 -19.07 -7.63
N VAL A 117 -1.60 -18.73 -6.34
CA VAL A 117 -2.12 -17.53 -5.67
C VAL A 117 -1.01 -16.89 -4.84
N PHE A 118 -0.82 -15.58 -4.92
CA PHE A 118 0.27 -14.92 -4.21
C PHE A 118 -0.07 -13.48 -3.79
N ALA A 119 0.44 -13.09 -2.62
CA ALA A 119 0.39 -11.72 -2.14
C ALA A 119 1.56 -10.91 -2.69
N PHE A 120 1.32 -9.64 -3.07
CA PHE A 120 2.35 -8.74 -3.56
C PHE A 120 1.99 -7.27 -3.29
N ALA A 121 2.98 -6.37 -3.31
CA ALA A 121 2.77 -4.92 -3.20
C ALA A 121 2.43 -4.32 -4.57
N ASP A 122 1.56 -3.32 -4.58
CA ASP A 122 0.95 -2.78 -5.82
C ASP A 122 1.92 -2.08 -6.78
N ASP A 123 3.10 -1.66 -6.34
CA ASP A 123 4.17 -1.14 -7.21
C ASP A 123 4.65 -2.16 -8.26
N GLN A 124 4.46 -3.45 -7.98
CA GLN A 124 4.93 -4.55 -8.81
C GLN A 124 3.99 -4.91 -9.96
N ILE A 125 2.76 -4.39 -9.94
CA ILE A 125 1.69 -4.86 -10.83
C ILE A 125 2.00 -4.69 -12.32
N ASN A 126 2.62 -3.55 -12.70
CA ASN A 126 2.92 -3.27 -14.11
C ASN A 126 3.89 -4.29 -14.71
N GLU A 127 4.95 -4.64 -13.96
CA GLU A 127 5.93 -5.62 -14.41
C GLU A 127 5.34 -7.05 -14.43
N LEU A 128 4.55 -7.43 -13.43
CA LEU A 128 3.85 -8.71 -13.39
C LEU A 128 2.84 -8.87 -14.54
N VAL A 129 2.06 -7.82 -14.86
CA VAL A 129 1.15 -7.83 -16.01
C VAL A 129 1.91 -7.94 -17.32
N LYS A 130 2.99 -7.16 -17.48
CA LYS A 130 3.84 -7.21 -18.70
C LYS A 130 4.46 -8.57 -18.91
N ALA A 131 4.85 -9.25 -17.84
CA ALA A 131 5.41 -10.61 -17.89
C ALA A 131 4.34 -11.71 -18.11
N GLY A 132 3.05 -11.36 -18.09
CA GLY A 132 1.97 -12.34 -18.20
C GLY A 132 1.81 -13.21 -16.94
N ALA A 133 2.21 -12.69 -15.77
CA ALA A 133 2.17 -13.40 -14.49
C ALA A 133 0.84 -13.26 -13.73
N LEU A 134 -0.07 -12.40 -14.21
CA LEU A 134 -1.34 -12.14 -13.56
C LEU A 134 -2.53 -12.49 -14.45
N GLN A 135 -3.46 -13.28 -13.91
CA GLN A 135 -4.75 -13.57 -14.51
C GLN A 135 -5.65 -12.34 -14.37
N PRO A 136 -6.24 -11.79 -15.45
CA PRO A 136 -7.25 -10.75 -15.33
C PRO A 136 -8.45 -11.21 -14.49
N VAL A 137 -8.97 -10.33 -13.64
CA VAL A 137 -10.20 -10.57 -12.86
C VAL A 137 -11.39 -10.28 -13.76
N GLN A 138 -11.81 -11.27 -14.57
CA GLN A 138 -12.88 -11.12 -15.56
C GLN A 138 -14.27 -11.52 -15.04
N ALA A 139 -14.30 -12.34 -14.00
CA ALA A 139 -15.52 -12.78 -13.34
C ALA A 139 -15.25 -12.93 -11.84
N THR A 140 -16.22 -12.59 -11.04
CA THR A 140 -16.19 -12.78 -9.59
C THR A 140 -17.24 -13.84 -9.22
N TYR A 141 -16.91 -14.67 -8.25
CA TYR A 141 -17.76 -15.77 -7.80
C TYR A 141 -18.64 -15.37 -6.62
N THR A 142 -18.11 -14.56 -5.70
CA THR A 142 -18.73 -14.32 -4.38
C THR A 142 -19.06 -12.86 -4.11
N PHE A 143 -18.33 -11.90 -4.67
CA PHE A 143 -18.56 -10.47 -4.45
C PHE A 143 -18.03 -9.63 -5.62
N ASP A 144 -18.49 -8.39 -5.73
CA ASP A 144 -18.03 -7.46 -6.76
C ASP A 144 -16.74 -6.75 -6.31
N VAL A 145 -15.58 -7.32 -6.71
CA VAL A 145 -14.26 -6.83 -6.31
C VAL A 145 -14.08 -5.33 -6.61
N ALA A 146 -14.60 -4.84 -7.73
CA ALA A 146 -14.44 -3.45 -8.13
C ALA A 146 -15.32 -2.47 -7.34
N ASN A 147 -16.54 -2.89 -6.95
CA ASN A 147 -17.48 -2.01 -6.28
C ASN A 147 -17.49 -2.15 -4.75
N GLU A 148 -16.92 -3.22 -4.20
CA GLU A 148 -16.88 -3.46 -2.76
C GLU A 148 -15.57 -3.03 -2.10
N ASN A 149 -14.56 -2.61 -2.89
CA ASN A 149 -13.29 -2.09 -2.38
C ASN A 149 -13.15 -0.58 -2.65
N VAL A 150 -12.35 0.10 -1.82
CA VAL A 150 -12.09 1.54 -1.98
C VAL A 150 -11.44 1.81 -3.34
N ALA A 151 -11.86 2.90 -3.99
CA ALA A 151 -11.48 3.18 -5.37
C ALA A 151 -9.96 3.21 -5.61
N ALA A 152 -9.19 3.73 -4.65
CA ALA A 152 -7.73 3.77 -4.75
C ALA A 152 -7.10 2.36 -4.80
N SER A 153 -7.64 1.39 -4.04
CA SER A 153 -7.13 0.01 -4.07
C SER A 153 -7.55 -0.74 -5.35
N VAL A 154 -8.71 -0.42 -5.90
CA VAL A 154 -9.14 -0.96 -7.21
C VAL A 154 -8.28 -0.38 -8.34
N GLU A 155 -7.96 0.91 -8.29
CA GLU A 155 -7.02 1.54 -9.23
C GLU A 155 -5.63 0.90 -9.09
N ALA A 156 -5.15 0.69 -7.84
CA ALA A 156 -3.88 0.02 -7.57
C ALA A 156 -3.84 -1.41 -8.11
N ALA A 157 -4.96 -2.13 -8.13
CA ALA A 157 -5.09 -3.49 -8.66
C ALA A 157 -5.34 -3.55 -10.18
N SER A 158 -5.34 -2.39 -10.89
CA SER A 158 -5.67 -2.28 -12.30
C SER A 158 -4.51 -1.75 -13.14
N VAL A 159 -4.40 -2.24 -14.38
CA VAL A 159 -3.48 -1.75 -15.41
C VAL A 159 -4.29 -1.50 -16.68
N ASP A 160 -4.19 -0.31 -17.27
CA ASP A 160 -4.91 0.10 -18.48
C ASP A 160 -6.44 -0.14 -18.37
N GLY A 161 -7.01 0.08 -17.19
CA GLY A 161 -8.44 -0.09 -16.91
C GLY A 161 -8.90 -1.53 -16.77
N THR A 162 -7.99 -2.50 -16.78
CA THR A 162 -8.27 -3.93 -16.52
C THR A 162 -7.82 -4.28 -15.10
N LEU A 163 -8.72 -4.89 -14.33
CA LEU A 163 -8.41 -5.38 -12.98
C LEU A 163 -7.62 -6.70 -13.09
N TYR A 164 -6.45 -6.78 -12.44
CA TYR A 164 -5.55 -7.94 -12.48
C TYR A 164 -5.31 -8.58 -11.13
N ALA A 165 -5.77 -7.97 -10.06
CA ALA A 165 -5.56 -8.50 -8.72
C ALA A 165 -6.74 -8.15 -7.80
N TYR A 166 -6.78 -8.83 -6.65
CA TYR A 166 -7.78 -8.67 -5.61
C TYR A 166 -7.20 -7.80 -4.50
N PRO A 167 -7.78 -6.63 -4.18
CA PRO A 167 -7.32 -5.79 -3.09
C PRO A 167 -7.41 -6.52 -1.73
N MET A 168 -6.26 -6.63 -1.04
CA MET A 168 -6.17 -7.31 0.25
C MET A 168 -6.18 -6.31 1.41
N THR A 169 -5.43 -5.22 1.26
CA THR A 169 -5.39 -4.10 2.22
C THR A 169 -5.32 -2.77 1.48
N ALA A 170 -5.56 -1.65 2.19
CA ALA A 170 -5.43 -0.29 1.66
C ALA A 170 -4.53 0.58 2.56
N ASP A 171 -3.59 -0.02 3.27
CA ASP A 171 -2.77 0.59 4.31
C ASP A 171 -1.26 0.45 4.09
N ASN A 172 -0.83 0.11 2.87
CA ASN A 172 0.57 -0.02 2.54
C ASN A 172 1.24 1.36 2.42
N GLY A 173 1.44 1.98 3.57
CA GLY A 173 2.07 3.28 3.77
C GLY A 173 2.78 3.31 5.12
N TYR A 174 3.42 4.42 5.45
CA TYR A 174 4.12 4.56 6.71
C TYR A 174 3.79 5.88 7.40
N PHE A 175 3.88 5.84 8.72
CA PHE A 175 3.58 6.92 9.64
C PHE A 175 4.53 6.84 10.85
N MET A 176 4.37 7.73 11.83
CA MET A 176 5.14 7.73 13.08
C MET A 176 4.32 7.12 14.21
N PHE A 177 4.80 6.06 14.87
CA PHE A 177 4.29 5.66 16.18
C PHE A 177 5.29 6.00 17.27
N TYR A 178 4.80 6.32 18.49
CA TYR A 178 5.60 6.86 19.56
C TYR A 178 5.05 6.56 20.94
N ASP A 179 5.93 6.63 21.93
CA ASP A 179 5.62 6.55 23.35
C ASP A 179 5.21 7.93 23.88
N SER A 180 3.92 8.14 24.18
CA SER A 180 3.36 9.39 24.69
C SER A 180 3.83 9.75 26.11
N SER A 181 4.52 8.85 26.82
CA SER A 181 5.21 9.19 28.07
C SER A 181 6.48 9.99 27.83
N VAL A 182 7.04 9.96 26.62
CA VAL A 182 8.22 10.70 26.19
C VAL A 182 7.89 11.94 25.39
N PHE A 183 6.86 11.87 24.55
CA PHE A 183 6.50 12.95 23.62
C PHE A 183 5.09 13.48 23.87
N THR A 184 4.95 14.79 23.79
CA THR A 184 3.64 15.46 23.68
C THR A 184 3.17 15.49 22.24
N GLU A 185 1.89 15.82 22.03
CA GLU A 185 1.33 16.03 20.68
C GLU A 185 2.04 17.16 19.91
N ASP A 186 2.56 18.16 20.60
CA ASP A 186 3.35 19.24 19.99
C ASP A 186 4.76 18.78 19.59
N ASP A 187 5.41 17.93 20.40
CA ASP A 187 6.75 17.43 20.09
C ASP A 187 6.75 16.62 18.76
N VAL A 188 5.72 15.81 18.54
CA VAL A 188 5.64 14.93 17.35
C VAL A 188 5.34 15.66 16.04
N GLN A 189 5.18 16.98 16.06
CA GLN A 189 5.03 17.77 14.84
C GLN A 189 6.36 18.02 14.13
N SER A 190 7.50 17.87 14.83
CA SER A 190 8.83 18.17 14.29
C SER A 190 9.88 17.19 14.78
N LEU A 191 10.70 16.64 13.87
CA LEU A 191 11.86 15.80 14.25
C LEU A 191 12.83 16.53 15.17
N ASP A 192 13.00 17.85 15.00
CA ASP A 192 13.89 18.64 15.87
C ASP A 192 13.41 18.60 17.33
N ALA A 193 12.11 18.78 17.57
CA ALA A 193 11.52 18.71 18.91
C ALA A 193 11.57 17.28 19.47
N MET A 194 11.27 16.28 18.64
CA MET A 194 11.35 14.87 19.02
C MET A 194 12.78 14.47 19.42
N ILE A 195 13.80 14.88 18.66
CA ILE A 195 15.21 14.61 18.98
C ILE A 195 15.57 15.17 20.34
N GLU A 196 15.16 16.39 20.66
CA GLU A 196 15.43 17.00 21.98
C GLU A 196 14.69 16.29 23.12
N ALA A 197 13.46 15.82 22.91
CA ALA A 197 12.71 15.06 23.91
C ALA A 197 13.31 13.65 24.12
N ALA A 198 13.60 12.93 23.03
CA ALA A 198 14.21 11.60 23.09
C ALA A 198 15.59 11.62 23.74
N LYS A 199 16.40 12.67 23.47
CA LYS A 199 17.69 12.87 24.10
C LYS A 199 17.59 13.04 25.61
N LYS A 200 16.60 13.80 26.10
CA LYS A 200 16.33 13.97 27.53
C LYS A 200 15.92 12.64 28.18
N ALA A 201 15.19 11.80 27.47
CA ALA A 201 14.76 10.48 27.91
C ALA A 201 15.86 9.40 27.76
N ASN A 202 17.01 9.73 27.18
CA ASN A 202 18.08 8.79 26.81
C ASN A 202 17.55 7.65 25.91
N LYS A 203 16.69 7.98 24.94
CA LYS A 203 16.07 7.08 23.98
C LYS A 203 16.43 7.52 22.56
N LYS A 204 16.03 6.71 21.57
CA LYS A 204 16.27 6.97 20.16
C LYS A 204 14.97 6.97 19.37
N ILE A 205 15.04 7.53 18.16
CA ILE A 205 13.98 7.57 17.15
C ILE A 205 14.50 6.77 15.96
N ALA A 206 13.77 5.77 15.49
CA ALA A 206 14.20 4.90 14.42
C ALA A 206 13.45 5.16 13.11
N MET A 207 14.17 5.05 11.99
CA MET A 207 13.63 5.00 10.65
C MET A 207 14.60 4.24 9.75
N ASN A 208 14.13 3.42 8.83
CA ASN A 208 14.97 2.67 7.90
C ASN A 208 15.32 3.52 6.67
N VAL A 209 16.15 4.56 6.85
CA VAL A 209 16.54 5.48 5.76
C VAL A 209 17.42 4.80 4.72
N SER A 210 18.08 3.70 5.09
CA SER A 210 18.82 2.85 4.15
C SER A 210 17.93 2.18 3.11
N ASP A 211 16.62 2.11 3.35
CA ASP A 211 15.65 1.57 2.41
C ASP A 211 15.06 2.67 1.52
N ALA A 212 15.02 2.41 0.22
CA ALA A 212 14.51 3.33 -0.79
C ALA A 212 13.07 3.81 -0.49
N TRP A 213 12.24 2.96 0.12
CA TRP A 213 10.86 3.28 0.44
C TRP A 213 10.73 4.42 1.44
N TYR A 214 11.66 4.50 2.40
CA TYR A 214 11.64 5.53 3.44
C TYR A 214 12.46 6.78 3.10
N VAL A 215 13.60 6.66 2.40
CA VAL A 215 14.41 7.83 2.03
C VAL A 215 13.65 8.80 1.12
N TYR A 216 12.71 8.28 0.33
CA TYR A 216 11.76 9.04 -0.49
C TYR A 216 11.09 10.18 0.28
N SER A 217 10.74 9.97 1.54
CA SER A 217 9.96 10.90 2.36
C SER A 217 10.62 12.28 2.51
N PHE A 218 11.93 12.33 2.53
CA PHE A 218 12.69 13.55 2.67
C PHE A 218 12.68 14.35 1.36
N PHE A 219 13.00 13.71 0.25
CA PHE A 219 13.11 14.37 -1.05
C PHE A 219 11.74 14.83 -1.55
N GLN A 220 10.76 13.98 -1.55
CA GLN A 220 9.39 14.31 -1.98
C GLN A 220 8.78 15.39 -1.09
N GLY A 221 8.99 15.33 0.21
CA GLY A 221 8.53 16.37 1.14
C GLY A 221 9.12 17.75 0.84
N ALA A 222 10.33 17.80 0.31
CA ALA A 222 10.99 19.03 -0.13
C ALA A 222 10.59 19.49 -1.54
N GLY A 223 9.70 18.77 -2.22
CA GLY A 223 9.24 19.08 -3.58
C GLY A 223 10.24 18.64 -4.66
N LEU A 224 11.03 17.61 -4.36
CA LEU A 224 11.91 16.95 -5.31
C LEU A 224 11.24 15.66 -5.77
N ASP A 225 10.65 15.70 -6.95
CA ASP A 225 9.69 14.71 -7.42
C ASP A 225 10.35 13.44 -7.97
N LEU A 226 9.64 12.33 -7.80
CA LEU A 226 9.82 11.06 -8.48
C LEU A 226 8.51 10.74 -9.20
N THR A 227 8.55 10.57 -10.51
CA THR A 227 7.37 10.34 -11.35
C THR A 227 7.55 9.12 -12.21
N LEU A 228 6.57 8.21 -12.22
CA LEU A 228 6.47 7.13 -13.20
C LEU A 228 6.13 7.73 -14.57
N ASN A 229 6.87 7.34 -15.61
CA ASN A 229 6.62 7.79 -16.97
C ASN A 229 5.41 7.07 -17.61
N ASP A 230 4.92 7.60 -18.74
CA ASP A 230 3.75 7.06 -19.46
C ASP A 230 3.93 5.61 -19.94
N ASP A 231 5.17 5.11 -20.00
CA ASP A 231 5.45 3.70 -20.33
C ASP A 231 5.13 2.73 -19.17
N GLY A 232 4.83 3.25 -17.98
CA GLY A 232 4.53 2.48 -16.78
C GLY A 232 5.71 1.71 -16.20
N LEU A 233 6.95 1.97 -16.63
CA LEU A 233 8.14 1.17 -16.29
C LEU A 233 9.37 2.00 -15.93
N THR A 234 9.51 3.20 -16.49
CA THR A 234 10.64 4.09 -16.26
C THR A 234 10.26 5.28 -15.41
N ASN A 235 11.25 5.96 -14.83
CA ASN A 235 11.05 7.09 -13.94
C ASN A 235 11.62 8.38 -14.52
N THR A 236 11.15 9.50 -13.96
CA THR A 236 11.82 10.80 -13.98
C THR A 236 11.99 11.27 -12.55
N CYS A 237 13.25 11.52 -12.15
CA CYS A 237 13.64 11.91 -10.80
C CYS A 237 14.32 13.26 -10.78
N THR A 238 13.93 14.15 -9.84
CA THR A 238 14.48 15.50 -9.71
C THR A 238 15.35 15.70 -8.46
N TRP A 239 15.76 14.64 -7.78
CA TRP A 239 16.48 14.71 -6.50
C TRP A 239 17.84 15.42 -6.59
N ASN A 240 18.45 15.47 -7.76
CA ASN A 240 19.70 16.18 -8.01
C ASN A 240 19.52 17.67 -8.41
N GLN A 241 18.27 18.14 -8.46
CA GLN A 241 17.98 19.54 -8.78
C GLN A 241 18.21 20.47 -7.56
N ALA A 242 17.96 21.77 -7.76
CA ALA A 242 18.14 22.78 -6.73
C ALA A 242 17.40 22.41 -5.43
N GLY A 243 18.14 22.37 -4.32
CA GLY A 243 17.62 21.94 -3.00
C GLY A 243 17.97 20.50 -2.63
N GLY A 244 18.35 19.65 -3.59
CA GLY A 244 18.68 18.25 -3.31
C GLY A 244 19.84 18.08 -2.34
N THR A 245 20.91 18.86 -2.52
CA THR A 245 22.06 18.86 -1.60
C THR A 245 21.70 19.35 -0.19
N ASP A 246 20.73 20.27 -0.08
CA ASP A 246 20.22 20.73 1.21
C ASP A 246 19.44 19.61 1.94
N VAL A 247 18.66 18.83 1.19
CA VAL A 247 17.95 17.64 1.74
C VAL A 247 18.95 16.58 2.18
N ALA A 248 19.93 16.22 1.34
CA ALA A 248 20.96 15.27 1.68
C ALA A 248 21.74 15.70 2.93
N GLN A 249 22.09 17.00 3.05
CA GLN A 249 22.76 17.55 4.23
C GLN A 249 21.85 17.47 5.46
N ALA A 250 20.55 17.76 5.33
CA ALA A 250 19.62 17.67 6.45
C ALA A 250 19.52 16.23 6.98
N ILE A 251 19.50 15.21 6.12
CA ILE A 251 19.53 13.79 6.52
C ILE A 251 20.84 13.48 7.30
N LEU A 252 21.98 13.91 6.78
CA LEU A 252 23.27 13.74 7.48
C LEU A 252 23.26 14.39 8.86
N ASP A 253 22.69 15.59 9.00
CA ASP A 253 22.61 16.31 10.25
C ASP A 253 21.69 15.62 11.27
N LEU A 254 20.59 15.00 10.82
CA LEU A 254 19.72 14.16 11.67
C LEU A 254 20.50 12.97 12.26
N PHE A 255 21.21 12.19 11.45
CA PHE A 255 22.03 11.06 11.93
C PHE A 255 23.20 11.49 12.83
N LYS A 256 23.79 12.64 12.58
CA LYS A 256 24.86 13.20 13.39
C LYS A 256 24.43 13.50 14.84
N THR A 257 23.13 13.63 15.10
CA THR A 257 22.61 13.78 16.46
C THR A 257 22.86 12.54 17.33
N GLY A 258 23.01 11.36 16.72
CA GLY A 258 23.09 10.07 17.40
C GLY A 258 21.80 9.63 18.10
N VAL A 259 20.73 10.42 17.96
CA VAL A 259 19.37 10.15 18.49
C VAL A 259 18.47 9.59 17.41
N PHE A 260 18.49 10.17 16.23
CA PHE A 260 17.87 9.62 15.04
C PHE A 260 18.78 8.54 14.46
N VAL A 261 18.24 7.32 14.27
CA VAL A 261 19.04 6.14 13.91
C VAL A 261 18.41 5.36 12.78
N ASP A 262 19.27 4.78 11.94
CA ASP A 262 18.87 3.85 10.89
C ASP A 262 18.66 2.46 11.48
N MET A 263 17.49 1.88 11.28
CA MET A 263 17.17 0.52 11.74
C MET A 263 16.18 -0.10 10.74
N ASP A 264 16.51 -1.30 10.28
CA ASP A 264 15.60 -2.13 9.50
C ASP A 264 14.42 -2.63 10.33
N ASP A 265 13.41 -3.18 9.68
CA ASP A 265 12.15 -3.58 10.28
C ASP A 265 12.31 -4.60 11.43
N PRO A 266 13.10 -5.70 11.31
CA PRO A 266 13.35 -6.63 12.42
C PRO A 266 14.12 -5.98 13.60
N THR A 267 15.04 -5.08 13.30
CA THR A 267 15.81 -4.36 14.33
C THR A 267 14.90 -3.38 15.08
N GLN A 268 13.97 -2.71 14.40
CA GLN A 268 12.97 -1.86 15.05
C GLN A 268 12.08 -2.65 16.01
N ALA A 269 11.57 -3.82 15.61
CA ALA A 269 10.76 -4.69 16.46
C ALA A 269 11.50 -5.06 17.75
N THR A 270 12.77 -5.46 17.62
CA THR A 270 13.63 -5.75 18.79
C THR A 270 13.84 -4.52 19.68
N ALA A 271 14.15 -3.37 19.08
CA ALA A 271 14.43 -2.13 19.80
C ALA A 271 13.19 -1.57 20.53
N ILE A 272 11.99 -1.77 19.98
CA ILE A 272 10.70 -1.47 20.61
C ILE A 272 10.54 -2.34 21.86
N ALA A 273 10.69 -3.67 21.72
CA ALA A 273 10.53 -4.62 22.82
C ALA A 273 11.53 -4.39 23.95
N GLU A 274 12.78 -4.03 23.63
CA GLU A 274 13.83 -3.70 24.61
C GLU A 274 13.67 -2.29 25.20
N GLY A 275 12.78 -1.45 24.65
CA GLY A 275 12.56 -0.08 25.07
C GLY A 275 13.77 0.85 24.82
N THR A 276 14.59 0.56 23.83
CA THR A 276 15.75 1.38 23.44
C THR A 276 15.36 2.54 22.53
N ILE A 277 14.26 2.42 21.82
CA ILE A 277 13.64 3.50 21.04
C ILE A 277 12.32 3.93 21.69
N CYS A 278 11.88 5.15 21.41
CA CYS A 278 10.62 5.73 21.88
C CYS A 278 9.74 6.25 20.75
N ALA A 279 10.22 6.18 19.53
CA ALA A 279 9.43 6.43 18.31
C ALA A 279 10.06 5.69 17.13
N ALA A 280 9.24 5.32 16.16
CA ALA A 280 9.70 4.76 14.89
C ALA A 280 8.79 5.16 13.73
N VAL A 281 9.38 5.28 12.56
CA VAL A 281 8.64 5.35 11.29
C VAL A 281 8.54 3.95 10.73
N ASN A 282 7.29 3.46 10.58
CA ASN A 282 7.01 2.16 9.98
C ASN A 282 5.52 2.08 9.59
N GLY A 283 5.08 0.94 9.08
CA GLY A 283 3.70 0.69 8.70
C GLY A 283 2.85 0.05 9.78
N THR A 284 1.60 -0.19 9.45
CA THR A 284 0.59 -0.83 10.33
C THR A 284 1.03 -2.20 10.85
N TRP A 285 1.82 -2.94 10.09
CA TRP A 285 2.35 -4.27 10.46
C TRP A 285 3.24 -4.27 11.71
N ARG A 286 3.80 -3.11 12.12
CA ARG A 286 4.57 -2.94 13.37
C ARG A 286 3.82 -2.23 14.48
N ALA A 287 2.64 -1.69 14.20
CA ALA A 287 1.83 -0.98 15.18
C ALA A 287 1.48 -1.87 16.40
N ALA A 288 1.19 -3.14 16.17
CA ALA A 288 0.89 -4.10 17.24
C ALA A 288 2.07 -4.32 18.20
N ASP A 289 3.31 -4.39 17.68
CA ASP A 289 4.51 -4.53 18.49
C ASP A 289 4.72 -3.30 19.38
N ALA A 290 4.53 -2.10 18.83
CA ALA A 290 4.61 -0.85 19.56
C ALA A 290 3.52 -0.73 20.62
N ALA A 291 2.27 -1.11 20.29
CA ALA A 291 1.16 -1.12 21.24
C ALA A 291 1.39 -2.12 22.39
N ALA A 292 1.93 -3.29 22.11
CA ALA A 292 2.29 -4.27 23.14
C ALA A 292 3.38 -3.77 24.07
N ALA A 293 4.38 -3.06 23.54
CA ALA A 293 5.52 -2.57 24.32
C ALA A 293 5.18 -1.32 25.16
N TRP A 294 4.41 -0.38 24.61
CA TRP A 294 4.12 0.91 25.26
C TRP A 294 2.76 0.96 25.95
N GLY A 295 1.89 -0.03 25.73
CA GLY A 295 0.59 -0.14 26.39
C GLY A 295 -0.25 1.12 26.24
N GLU A 296 -0.72 1.69 27.36
CA GLU A 296 -1.55 2.92 27.36
C GLU A 296 -0.81 4.16 26.83
N ASN A 297 0.52 4.12 26.71
CA ASN A 297 1.32 5.20 26.15
C ASN A 297 1.55 5.06 24.64
N TYR A 298 1.04 3.98 24.00
CA TYR A 298 1.08 3.87 22.54
C TYR A 298 0.28 4.98 21.88
N ALA A 299 0.91 5.69 20.96
CA ALA A 299 0.28 6.72 20.15
C ALA A 299 0.87 6.71 18.74
N ALA A 300 0.11 7.26 17.79
CA ALA A 300 0.52 7.37 16.39
C ALA A 300 0.17 8.73 15.83
N ALA A 301 0.96 9.21 14.87
CA ALA A 301 0.76 10.47 14.18
C ALA A 301 1.27 10.38 12.74
N LYS A 302 0.83 11.29 11.88
CA LYS A 302 1.47 11.48 10.59
C LYS A 302 2.96 11.78 10.79
N LEU A 303 3.76 11.64 9.73
CA LEU A 303 5.18 12.00 9.78
C LEU A 303 5.39 13.47 10.19
N PRO A 304 6.42 13.73 11.00
CA PRO A 304 6.76 15.09 11.44
C PRO A 304 7.33 15.93 10.29
N THR A 305 7.54 17.21 10.57
CA THR A 305 8.41 18.06 9.75
C THR A 305 9.87 17.84 10.12
N TYR A 306 10.79 18.20 9.22
CA TYR A 306 12.23 18.25 9.46
C TYR A 306 12.83 19.55 8.92
N THR A 307 14.00 19.96 9.40
CA THR A 307 14.63 21.22 8.98
C THR A 307 15.52 21.03 7.77
N VAL A 308 15.21 21.75 6.66
CA VAL A 308 16.03 21.85 5.45
C VAL A 308 16.40 23.31 5.22
N ALA A 309 17.68 23.64 5.16
CA ALA A 309 18.17 25.02 4.96
C ALA A 309 17.48 26.06 5.87
N GLY A 310 17.20 25.67 7.13
CA GLY A 310 16.57 26.52 8.13
C GLY A 310 15.04 26.67 8.02
N LYS A 311 14.36 25.85 7.19
CA LYS A 311 12.91 25.81 7.04
C LYS A 311 12.35 24.46 7.47
N GLN A 312 11.20 24.47 8.10
CA GLN A 312 10.44 23.24 8.37
C GLN A 312 9.78 22.73 7.08
N VAL A 313 10.03 21.48 6.75
CA VAL A 313 9.51 20.77 5.58
C VAL A 313 8.73 19.55 6.08
N GLN A 314 7.50 19.36 5.61
CA GLN A 314 6.69 18.19 5.94
C GLN A 314 7.25 16.97 5.21
N MET A 315 7.53 15.89 5.95
CA MET A 315 7.91 14.63 5.33
C MET A 315 6.73 14.05 4.55
N ALA A 316 7.00 13.57 3.34
CA ALA A 316 6.04 12.84 2.53
C ALA A 316 6.08 11.34 2.83
N SER A 317 5.25 10.55 2.15
CA SER A 317 5.33 9.10 2.20
C SER A 317 4.91 8.49 0.87
N PHE A 318 5.24 7.24 0.66
CA PHE A 318 4.46 6.41 -0.25
C PHE A 318 3.13 6.01 0.39
N SER A 319 2.16 5.69 -0.45
CA SER A 319 0.91 5.01 -0.12
C SER A 319 0.67 3.91 -1.13
N GLY A 320 0.01 2.86 -0.73
CA GLY A 320 -0.26 1.74 -1.61
C GLY A 320 -1.20 0.72 -0.97
N CYS A 321 -1.25 -0.42 -1.63
CA CYS A 321 -2.09 -1.55 -1.28
C CYS A 321 -1.27 -2.84 -1.31
N LYS A 322 -1.68 -3.82 -0.52
CA LYS A 322 -1.28 -5.20 -0.75
C LYS A 322 -2.39 -5.89 -1.54
N LEU A 323 -1.99 -6.69 -2.48
CA LEU A 323 -2.86 -7.31 -3.46
C LEU A 323 -2.67 -8.83 -3.45
N ILE A 324 -3.72 -9.57 -3.84
CA ILE A 324 -3.63 -10.99 -4.15
C ILE A 324 -3.71 -11.18 -5.67
N GLY A 325 -2.69 -11.79 -6.25
CA GLY A 325 -2.64 -12.18 -7.65
C GLY A 325 -2.98 -13.65 -7.86
N VAL A 326 -3.43 -13.97 -9.06
CA VAL A 326 -3.64 -15.35 -9.53
C VAL A 326 -2.76 -15.60 -10.74
N ASN A 327 -2.02 -16.69 -10.73
CA ASN A 327 -1.17 -17.10 -11.84
C ASN A 327 -2.03 -17.67 -12.99
N PRO A 328 -1.96 -17.12 -14.22
CA PRO A 328 -2.70 -17.65 -15.36
C PRO A 328 -2.25 -19.05 -15.79
N HIS A 329 -1.06 -19.49 -15.39
CA HIS A 329 -0.52 -20.83 -15.65
C HIS A 329 -0.99 -21.88 -14.63
N SER A 330 -1.77 -21.48 -13.60
CA SER A 330 -2.41 -22.43 -12.67
C SER A 330 -3.20 -23.50 -13.43
N LYS A 331 -3.06 -24.76 -13.02
CA LYS A 331 -3.88 -25.85 -13.55
C LYS A 331 -5.34 -25.77 -13.09
N ASN A 332 -5.60 -25.01 -12.04
CA ASN A 332 -6.86 -24.86 -11.35
C ASN A 332 -7.28 -23.39 -11.25
N VAL A 333 -7.17 -22.60 -12.36
CA VAL A 333 -7.39 -21.14 -12.36
C VAL A 333 -8.72 -20.73 -11.71
N GLY A 334 -9.82 -21.45 -11.96
CA GLY A 334 -11.12 -21.16 -11.34
C GLY A 334 -11.08 -21.28 -9.82
N TRP A 335 -10.44 -22.33 -9.28
CA TRP A 335 -10.27 -22.49 -7.84
C TRP A 335 -9.26 -21.49 -7.25
N SER A 336 -8.21 -21.12 -8.00
CA SER A 336 -7.27 -20.06 -7.61
C SER A 336 -7.96 -18.72 -7.49
N MET A 337 -8.84 -18.36 -8.43
CA MET A 337 -9.63 -17.12 -8.38
C MET A 337 -10.61 -17.13 -7.20
N LEU A 338 -11.31 -18.23 -6.97
CA LEU A 338 -12.25 -18.34 -5.85
C LEU A 338 -11.54 -18.29 -4.49
N LEU A 339 -10.32 -18.88 -4.39
CA LEU A 339 -9.49 -18.75 -3.19
C LEU A 339 -8.98 -17.32 -3.00
N ALA A 340 -8.59 -16.62 -4.07
CA ALA A 340 -8.18 -15.22 -4.01
C ALA A 340 -9.32 -14.32 -3.52
N GLU A 341 -10.55 -14.53 -4.00
CA GLU A 341 -11.74 -13.85 -3.48
C GLU A 341 -11.96 -14.15 -1.99
N TYR A 342 -11.80 -15.41 -1.57
CA TYR A 342 -11.98 -15.77 -0.18
C TYR A 342 -10.94 -15.14 0.74
N LEU A 343 -9.67 -15.08 0.30
CA LEU A 343 -8.56 -14.42 1.00
C LEU A 343 -8.75 -12.90 1.13
N THR A 344 -9.56 -12.29 0.26
CA THR A 344 -9.80 -10.84 0.19
C THR A 344 -11.25 -10.45 0.47
N SER A 345 -12.10 -11.39 0.92
CA SER A 345 -13.49 -11.12 1.30
C SER A 345 -13.58 -10.17 2.49
N GLU A 346 -14.73 -9.49 2.65
CA GLU A 346 -15.01 -8.62 3.81
C GLU A 346 -14.68 -9.30 5.14
N ASP A 347 -15.19 -10.52 5.37
CA ASP A 347 -14.96 -11.28 6.61
C ASP A 347 -13.47 -11.56 6.85
N THR A 348 -12.72 -11.90 5.81
CA THR A 348 -11.28 -12.13 5.90
C THR A 348 -10.52 -10.85 6.19
N GLN A 349 -10.89 -9.73 5.56
CA GLN A 349 -10.27 -8.43 5.82
C GLN A 349 -10.57 -7.93 7.25
N VAL A 350 -11.78 -8.12 7.76
CA VAL A 350 -12.14 -7.84 9.17
C VAL A 350 -11.30 -8.72 10.11
N THR A 351 -11.13 -9.99 9.78
CA THR A 351 -10.31 -10.90 10.59
C THR A 351 -8.84 -10.49 10.58
N ARG A 352 -8.31 -10.11 9.41
CA ARG A 352 -6.95 -9.60 9.24
C ARG A 352 -6.72 -8.33 10.06
N PHE A 353 -7.66 -7.37 10.03
CA PHE A 353 -7.58 -6.19 10.87
C PHE A 353 -7.52 -6.55 12.35
N LYS A 354 -8.41 -7.42 12.84
CA LYS A 354 -8.45 -7.83 14.25
C LYS A 354 -7.19 -8.56 14.72
N GLN A 355 -6.59 -9.38 13.87
CA GLN A 355 -5.41 -10.18 14.23
C GLN A 355 -4.09 -9.45 13.97
N ARG A 356 -4.05 -8.60 12.94
CA ARG A 356 -2.82 -8.02 12.42
C ARG A 356 -2.79 -6.48 12.43
N GLY A 357 -3.93 -5.82 12.67
CA GLY A 357 -4.05 -4.35 12.59
C GLY A 357 -3.95 -3.79 11.16
N LEU A 358 -4.04 -4.63 10.12
CA LEU A 358 -3.89 -4.21 8.73
C LEU A 358 -5.19 -3.59 8.21
N GLY A 359 -5.09 -2.38 7.62
CA GLY A 359 -6.24 -1.60 7.17
C GLY A 359 -6.97 -2.21 5.98
N PRO A 360 -8.29 -2.46 6.09
CA PRO A 360 -9.06 -3.09 5.04
C PRO A 360 -9.18 -2.23 3.78
N SER A 361 -9.16 -2.87 2.61
CA SER A 361 -9.58 -2.27 1.34
C SER A 361 -11.08 -2.37 1.11
N ASN A 362 -11.77 -3.37 1.69
CA ASN A 362 -13.21 -3.48 1.61
C ASN A 362 -13.90 -2.29 2.27
N ILE A 363 -14.87 -1.67 1.59
CA ILE A 363 -15.54 -0.44 2.02
C ILE A 363 -16.22 -0.63 3.38
N ASN A 364 -17.03 -1.69 3.53
CA ASN A 364 -17.76 -1.92 4.78
C ASN A 364 -16.81 -2.16 5.96
N ALA A 365 -15.78 -2.97 5.75
CA ALA A 365 -14.78 -3.25 6.78
C ALA A 365 -14.02 -1.97 7.18
N SER A 366 -13.61 -1.13 6.20
CA SER A 366 -12.87 0.12 6.44
C SER A 366 -13.71 1.19 7.16
N GLU A 367 -15.02 1.18 6.96
CA GLU A 367 -15.98 2.11 7.55
C GLU A 367 -16.39 1.71 8.98
N SER A 368 -15.96 0.55 9.49
CA SER A 368 -16.31 0.11 10.86
C SER A 368 -15.76 1.06 11.92
N ASP A 369 -16.49 1.20 13.03
CA ASP A 369 -16.07 2.07 14.16
C ASP A 369 -14.72 1.61 14.75
N GLU A 370 -14.45 0.30 14.72
CA GLU A 370 -13.23 -0.30 15.24
C GLU A 370 -12.00 0.12 14.40
N VAL A 371 -12.10 0.06 13.07
CA VAL A 371 -11.04 0.49 12.15
C VAL A 371 -10.82 2.00 12.24
N LYS A 372 -11.89 2.80 12.27
CA LYS A 372 -11.80 4.26 12.37
C LYS A 372 -11.23 4.75 13.70
N ALA A 373 -11.37 3.98 14.78
CA ALA A 373 -10.83 4.32 16.09
C ALA A 373 -9.37 3.88 16.28
N ASP A 374 -8.81 3.11 15.35
CA ASP A 374 -7.43 2.64 15.45
C ASP A 374 -6.43 3.80 15.26
N PRO A 375 -5.45 3.98 16.21
CA PRO A 375 -4.49 5.07 16.13
C PRO A 375 -3.58 5.00 14.90
N ALA A 376 -3.17 3.80 14.46
CA ALA A 376 -2.31 3.61 13.29
C ALA A 376 -3.05 3.99 12.01
N ILE A 377 -4.28 3.52 11.84
CA ILE A 377 -5.14 3.86 10.70
C ILE A 377 -5.43 5.36 10.67
N SER A 378 -5.72 5.98 11.82
CA SER A 378 -5.94 7.42 11.92
C SER A 378 -4.69 8.23 11.53
N ALA A 379 -3.50 7.79 11.96
CA ALA A 379 -2.23 8.42 11.61
C ALA A 379 -1.92 8.29 10.12
N LEU A 380 -2.16 7.11 9.54
CA LEU A 380 -2.00 6.88 8.11
C LEU A 380 -2.97 7.73 7.28
N ALA A 381 -4.22 7.85 7.70
CA ALA A 381 -5.20 8.74 7.07
C ALA A 381 -4.77 10.21 7.13
N ALA A 382 -4.18 10.66 8.25
CA ALA A 382 -3.62 12.01 8.36
C ALA A 382 -2.38 12.22 7.47
N GLN A 383 -1.59 11.15 7.24
CA GLN A 383 -0.43 11.16 6.35
C GLN A 383 -0.85 11.19 4.87
N ALA A 384 -2.03 10.69 4.51
CA ALA A 384 -2.51 10.60 3.12
C ALA A 384 -2.47 11.94 2.36
N ALA A 385 -2.62 13.08 3.06
CA ALA A 385 -2.48 14.42 2.45
C ALA A 385 -1.06 14.72 1.90
N TYR A 386 -0.08 13.93 2.30
CA TYR A 386 1.35 14.05 1.95
C TYR A 386 1.89 12.76 1.32
N ALA A 387 1.00 11.86 0.96
CA ALA A 387 1.36 10.58 0.38
C ALA A 387 1.22 10.59 -1.14
N THR A 388 2.06 9.79 -1.81
CA THR A 388 2.00 9.54 -3.25
C THR A 388 1.86 8.04 -3.47
N PRO A 389 1.00 7.58 -4.40
CA PRO A 389 0.95 6.18 -4.76
C PRO A 389 2.35 5.63 -5.09
N GLN A 390 2.70 4.46 -4.55
CA GLN A 390 4.04 3.87 -4.74
C GLN A 390 4.28 3.28 -6.13
N ARG A 391 3.59 3.77 -7.14
CA ARG A 391 3.80 3.39 -8.53
C ARG A 391 5.06 4.04 -9.07
N VAL A 392 6.13 3.27 -9.08
CA VAL A 392 7.46 3.66 -9.58
C VAL A 392 8.00 2.58 -10.50
N GLY A 393 8.83 2.95 -11.45
CA GLY A 393 9.55 1.98 -12.28
C GLY A 393 10.63 1.26 -11.48
N GLY A 394 10.88 -0.04 -11.79
CA GLY A 394 11.76 -0.92 -11.03
C GLY A 394 13.18 -0.38 -10.80
N ASN A 395 13.68 0.48 -11.69
CA ASN A 395 15.00 1.11 -11.55
C ASN A 395 15.10 2.14 -10.41
N TYR A 396 14.00 2.46 -9.74
CA TYR A 396 14.01 3.37 -8.58
C TYR A 396 14.75 2.76 -7.38
N TRP A 397 14.49 1.51 -7.07
CA TRP A 397 14.78 0.90 -5.76
C TRP A 397 16.27 0.87 -5.42
N THR A 398 17.10 0.22 -6.22
CA THR A 398 18.53 0.03 -5.93
C THR A 398 19.33 1.33 -5.85
N PRO A 399 19.18 2.32 -6.76
CA PRO A 399 19.93 3.57 -6.64
C PRO A 399 19.49 4.42 -5.43
N ALA A 400 18.20 4.43 -5.11
CA ALA A 400 17.66 5.16 -3.95
C ALA A 400 18.10 4.50 -2.63
N GLU A 401 18.09 3.16 -2.54
CA GLU A 401 18.64 2.39 -1.41
C GLU A 401 20.14 2.68 -1.21
N THR A 402 20.90 2.69 -2.29
CA THR A 402 22.33 3.03 -2.24
C THR A 402 22.56 4.42 -1.69
N LEU A 403 21.82 5.42 -2.16
CA LEU A 403 21.87 6.79 -1.64
C LEU A 403 21.48 6.85 -0.16
N GLY A 404 20.35 6.24 0.21
CA GLY A 404 19.87 6.18 1.59
C GLY A 404 20.89 5.57 2.54
N SER A 405 21.50 4.44 2.16
CA SER A 405 22.55 3.77 2.93
C SER A 405 23.79 4.64 3.13
N ILE A 406 24.25 5.36 2.08
CA ILE A 406 25.40 6.27 2.20
C ILE A 406 25.09 7.42 3.17
N LEU A 407 23.89 8.00 3.07
CA LEU A 407 23.47 9.10 3.94
C LEU A 407 23.28 8.65 5.39
N ALA A 408 22.67 7.49 5.62
CA ALA A 408 22.47 6.92 6.96
C ALA A 408 23.81 6.60 7.67
N GLN A 409 24.84 6.21 6.90
CA GLN A 409 26.19 5.97 7.40
C GLN A 409 27.03 7.25 7.56
N GLY A 410 26.45 8.42 7.30
CA GLY A 410 27.12 9.71 7.46
C GLY A 410 28.09 10.06 6.33
N ASN A 411 27.89 9.50 5.12
CA ASN A 411 28.74 9.71 3.95
C ASN A 411 30.24 9.42 4.26
N PRO A 412 30.60 8.17 4.57
CA PRO A 412 31.90 7.82 5.15
C PRO A 412 33.09 8.16 4.25
N ASP A 413 32.89 8.16 2.93
CA ASP A 413 33.92 8.48 1.94
C ASP A 413 34.05 9.99 1.69
N GLY A 414 33.19 10.82 2.26
CA GLY A 414 33.15 12.26 2.06
C GLY A 414 32.89 12.64 0.60
N THR A 415 32.11 11.83 -0.12
CA THR A 415 31.76 12.10 -1.51
C THR A 415 30.93 13.38 -1.60
N ASP A 416 31.19 14.20 -2.61
CA ASP A 416 30.40 15.40 -2.89
C ASP A 416 28.91 15.06 -3.00
N LEU A 417 28.05 15.80 -2.30
CA LEU A 417 26.62 15.49 -2.21
C LEU A 417 25.92 15.61 -3.56
N GLN A 418 26.29 16.59 -4.39
CA GLN A 418 25.73 16.70 -5.74
C GLN A 418 26.07 15.47 -6.57
N LYS A 419 27.31 14.98 -6.47
CA LYS A 419 27.73 13.78 -7.17
C LYS A 419 26.98 12.53 -6.70
N LEU A 420 26.69 12.39 -5.40
CA LEU A 420 25.86 11.29 -4.89
C LEU A 420 24.45 11.34 -5.49
N LEU A 421 23.85 12.51 -5.54
CA LEU A 421 22.52 12.71 -6.11
C LEU A 421 22.51 12.50 -7.62
N ASP A 422 23.52 12.99 -8.35
CA ASP A 422 23.62 12.76 -9.79
C ASP A 422 23.71 11.26 -10.12
N ASN A 423 24.52 10.50 -9.37
CA ASN A 423 24.62 9.04 -9.55
C ASN A 423 23.28 8.32 -9.24
N ALA A 424 22.58 8.75 -8.19
CA ALA A 424 21.30 8.15 -7.85
C ALA A 424 20.25 8.42 -8.94
N VAL A 425 20.13 9.68 -9.40
CA VAL A 425 19.19 10.07 -10.46
C VAL A 425 19.51 9.40 -11.79
N GLU A 426 20.79 9.30 -12.16
CA GLU A 426 21.21 8.57 -13.36
C GLU A 426 20.75 7.11 -13.34
N GLY A 427 20.84 6.44 -12.18
CA GLY A 427 20.36 5.08 -12.00
C GLY A 427 18.83 4.97 -12.01
N ILE A 428 18.13 5.90 -11.34
CA ILE A 428 16.66 5.93 -11.26
C ILE A 428 16.03 6.17 -12.65
N ASP A 429 16.59 7.10 -13.43
CA ASP A 429 16.09 7.49 -14.74
C ASP A 429 16.60 6.56 -15.87
N ALA A 430 17.41 5.55 -15.52
CA ALA A 430 17.95 4.63 -16.51
C ALA A 430 16.80 3.89 -17.24
N PRO A 431 16.93 3.64 -18.55
CA PRO A 431 15.97 2.83 -19.28
C PRO A 431 15.96 1.39 -18.75
N VAL A 432 14.80 0.75 -18.76
CA VAL A 432 14.70 -0.68 -18.42
C VAL A 432 15.52 -1.47 -19.46
N SER A 433 16.49 -2.26 -19.00
CA SER A 433 17.25 -3.15 -19.90
C SER A 433 16.29 -4.13 -20.57
N GLN A 434 16.24 -4.11 -21.86
CA GLN A 434 15.58 -5.15 -22.65
C GLN A 434 16.54 -6.36 -22.66
N GLU A 435 16.39 -7.28 -21.73
CA GLU A 435 16.94 -8.63 -21.86
C GLU A 435 15.91 -9.60 -22.44
#